data_56232f3c45f4f7de2941a42e011dece8
#
_entry.id   56232f3c45f4f7de2941a42e011dece8
#
_cell.length_a   1.000
_cell.length_b   1.000
_cell.length_c   1.000
_cell.angle_alpha   90.00
_cell.angle_beta   90.00
_cell.angle_gamma   90.00
#
_symmetry.space_group_name_H-M   'P 1'
#
loop_
_entity.id
_entity.type
_entity.pdbx_description
1 polymer ?
#
loop_
_entity_poly.entity_id
_entity_poly.type
_entity_poly.pdbx_seq_one_letter_code
_entity_poly.pdbx_strand_id
1 'polypeptide(L)'
;RLLRNDGPDGLGGWLFTDAAAGLAATVHAQSGWADDDGDGDLDLLLVNVDPYTETGFIDRYENVAGSFVPSPLLGVRIQYGLADWGDADADGDLDLLVAGNIQEEDGTFDTVLRLYTRDASGLTPTTVIAAPDADWLDIHAATWADYDSDGDVDLLVTGNYIGIGEIVGHSRIFANDGGTFSPLALELAAPVDSIGRGGAFTWFDIDGDGDLDYYVAGAYYVPGGNGLVQAEAHLYRNGE
;
A
#
# COMPACT_ATOMS: atom_id res chain seq x y z
N ARG A 1 -5.57 16.97 8.15
CA ARG A 1 -4.67 18.13 8.35
C ARG A 1 -3.24 17.69 8.15
N LEU A 2 -2.45 18.52 7.50
CA LEU A 2 -1.00 18.38 7.43
C LEU A 2 -0.40 19.28 8.52
N LEU A 3 0.41 18.70 9.40
CA LEU A 3 1.11 19.44 10.44
C LEU A 3 2.60 19.53 10.10
N ARG A 4 3.10 20.75 10.01
CA ARG A 4 4.51 21.02 9.83
C ARG A 4 5.22 21.05 11.18
N ASN A 5 6.34 20.37 11.28
CA ASN A 5 7.23 20.45 12.45
C ASN A 5 8.10 21.71 12.33
N ASP A 6 7.86 22.68 13.21
CA ASP A 6 8.58 23.96 13.24
C ASP A 6 9.78 23.92 14.22
N GLY A 7 10.12 22.75 14.73
CA GLY A 7 11.25 22.54 15.62
C GLY A 7 10.90 22.64 17.11
N PRO A 8 11.95 22.74 17.98
CA PRO A 8 11.74 22.81 19.42
C PRO A 8 11.11 24.13 19.87
N ASP A 9 10.16 24.06 20.81
CA ASP A 9 9.45 25.22 21.36
C ASP A 9 10.28 26.02 22.41
N GLY A 10 11.49 25.60 22.70
CA GLY A 10 12.37 26.20 23.71
C GLY A 10 12.01 25.84 25.17
N LEU A 11 10.96 25.04 25.39
CA LEU A 11 10.47 24.59 26.70
C LEU A 11 10.64 23.08 26.92
N GLY A 12 11.30 22.39 25.98
CA GLY A 12 11.53 20.93 25.98
C GLY A 12 10.48 20.15 25.19
N GLY A 13 9.60 20.83 24.46
CA GLY A 13 8.64 20.27 23.51
C GLY A 13 8.97 20.60 22.06
N TRP A 14 8.08 20.19 21.16
CA TRP A 14 8.15 20.43 19.72
C TRP A 14 6.91 21.21 19.27
N LEU A 15 7.12 22.16 18.37
CA LEU A 15 6.06 22.97 17.80
C LEU A 15 5.60 22.35 16.46
N PHE A 16 4.30 22.13 16.37
CA PHE A 16 3.65 21.71 15.13
C PHE A 16 2.57 22.71 14.75
N THR A 17 2.62 23.22 13.53
CA THR A 17 1.60 24.14 13.01
C THR A 17 0.86 23.51 11.84
N ASP A 18 -0.42 23.90 11.69
CA ASP A 18 -1.23 23.50 10.55
C ASP A 18 -0.65 24.16 9.30
N ALA A 19 -0.15 23.35 8.36
CA ALA A 19 0.43 23.83 7.13
C ALA A 19 -0.60 24.45 6.17
N ALA A 20 -1.91 24.38 6.51
CA ALA A 20 -3.03 24.91 5.72
C ALA A 20 -2.95 24.52 4.23
N ALA A 21 -2.51 23.29 3.97
CA ALA A 21 -2.09 22.80 2.65
C ALA A 21 -3.21 22.72 1.59
N GLY A 22 -4.42 23.14 1.90
CA GLY A 22 -5.55 23.09 0.95
C GLY A 22 -6.04 21.69 0.62
N LEU A 23 -5.58 20.68 1.35
CA LEU A 23 -5.94 19.28 1.12
C LEU A 23 -7.42 19.05 1.33
N ALA A 24 -8.04 18.26 0.45
CA ALA A 24 -9.42 17.85 0.60
C ALA A 24 -9.63 17.05 1.90
N ALA A 25 -10.79 17.24 2.53
CA ALA A 25 -11.16 16.40 3.66
C ALA A 25 -11.53 15.01 3.15
N THR A 26 -10.85 13.99 3.64
CA THR A 26 -11.06 12.61 3.23
C THR A 26 -11.42 11.73 4.42
N VAL A 27 -12.07 10.60 4.16
CA VAL A 27 -12.35 9.55 5.13
C VAL A 27 -11.74 8.26 4.57
N HIS A 28 -11.12 7.46 5.43
CA HIS A 28 -10.42 6.23 5.04
C HIS A 28 -9.28 6.46 4.02
N ALA A 29 -8.54 7.55 4.17
CA ALA A 29 -7.44 7.86 3.28
C ALA A 29 -6.17 7.08 3.67
N GLN A 30 -5.55 6.43 2.69
CA GLN A 30 -4.13 6.12 2.75
C GLN A 30 -3.34 7.26 2.11
N SER A 31 -2.16 7.52 2.62
CA SER A 31 -1.27 8.55 2.08
C SER A 31 0.13 7.98 1.88
N GLY A 32 0.73 8.28 0.74
CA GLY A 32 2.12 8.04 0.43
C GLY A 32 2.85 9.37 0.17
N TRP A 33 4.14 9.40 0.43
CA TRP A 33 5.00 10.55 0.19
C TRP A 33 6.18 10.13 -0.66
N ALA A 34 6.40 10.82 -1.75
CA ALA A 34 7.56 10.60 -2.62
C ALA A 34 7.85 11.86 -3.42
N ASP A 35 9.10 12.03 -3.82
CA ASP A 35 9.50 13.00 -4.84
C ASP A 35 9.26 12.32 -6.20
N ASP A 36 7.99 12.38 -6.68
CA ASP A 36 7.59 11.61 -7.86
C ASP A 36 7.85 12.32 -9.20
N ASP A 37 8.25 13.60 -9.16
CA ASP A 37 8.66 14.36 -10.35
C ASP A 37 10.14 14.77 -10.36
N GLY A 38 10.89 14.39 -9.32
CA GLY A 38 12.34 14.59 -9.24
C GLY A 38 12.77 16.03 -8.98
N ASP A 39 11.89 16.87 -8.42
CA ASP A 39 12.20 18.29 -8.15
C ASP A 39 12.87 18.51 -6.78
N GLY A 40 12.92 17.50 -5.92
CA GLY A 40 13.54 17.46 -4.60
C GLY A 40 12.59 17.76 -3.45
N ASP A 41 11.31 18.04 -3.72
CA ASP A 41 10.25 18.22 -2.73
C ASP A 41 9.37 16.97 -2.69
N LEU A 42 8.92 16.53 -1.50
CA LEU A 42 8.02 15.36 -1.40
C LEU A 42 6.60 15.75 -1.80
N ASP A 43 6.03 14.99 -2.74
CA ASP A 43 4.64 15.04 -3.16
C ASP A 43 3.77 14.14 -2.29
N LEU A 44 2.46 14.40 -2.31
CA LEU A 44 1.49 13.60 -1.57
C LEU A 44 0.61 12.80 -2.52
N LEU A 45 0.64 11.48 -2.34
CA LEU A 45 -0.34 10.57 -2.90
C LEU A 45 -1.44 10.32 -1.87
N LEU A 46 -2.69 10.42 -2.28
CA LEU A 46 -3.83 10.26 -1.39
C LEU A 46 -4.89 9.37 -2.04
N VAL A 47 -5.16 8.23 -1.42
CA VAL A 47 -6.35 7.43 -1.77
C VAL A 47 -7.53 7.98 -1.00
N ASN A 48 -8.41 8.66 -1.70
CA ASN A 48 -9.55 9.37 -1.13
C ASN A 48 -10.83 8.59 -1.38
N VAL A 49 -11.49 8.13 -0.33
CA VAL A 49 -12.76 7.38 -0.44
C VAL A 49 -13.89 8.21 0.16
N ASP A 50 -14.96 8.39 -0.60
CA ASP A 50 -16.19 9.04 -0.13
C ASP A 50 -16.94 8.11 0.86
N PRO A 51 -17.25 8.55 2.07
CA PRO A 51 -17.82 7.69 3.12
C PRO A 51 -19.27 7.25 2.84
N TYR A 52 -19.94 7.87 1.88
CA TYR A 52 -21.34 7.58 1.56
C TYR A 52 -21.47 6.65 0.35
N THR A 53 -20.57 6.79 -0.63
CA THR A 53 -20.58 5.99 -1.85
C THR A 53 -19.60 4.84 -1.79
N GLU A 54 -18.70 4.85 -0.79
CA GLU A 54 -17.59 3.90 -0.63
C GLU A 54 -16.69 3.81 -1.88
N THR A 55 -16.74 4.85 -2.72
CA THR A 55 -15.92 4.98 -3.91
C THR A 55 -15.06 6.22 -3.81
N GLY A 56 -13.89 6.17 -4.40
CA GLY A 56 -12.95 7.27 -4.37
C GLY A 56 -12.06 7.35 -5.58
N PHE A 57 -11.05 8.19 -5.45
CA PHE A 57 -10.04 8.41 -6.47
C PHE A 57 -8.66 8.36 -5.82
N ILE A 58 -7.67 8.15 -6.65
CA ILE A 58 -6.27 8.34 -6.29
C ILE A 58 -5.91 9.76 -6.72
N ASP A 59 -5.66 10.61 -5.73
CA ASP A 59 -5.31 12.01 -5.94
C ASP A 59 -3.81 12.21 -5.67
N ARG A 60 -3.13 12.89 -6.60
CA ARG A 60 -1.78 13.39 -6.40
C ARG A 60 -1.85 14.88 -6.08
N TYR A 61 -1.05 15.30 -5.13
CA TYR A 61 -0.82 16.71 -4.82
C TYR A 61 0.66 17.01 -4.98
N GLU A 62 0.99 17.79 -6.00
CA GLU A 62 2.32 18.28 -6.24
C GLU A 62 2.70 19.32 -5.19
N ASN A 63 3.87 19.18 -4.59
CA ASN A 63 4.40 20.09 -3.60
C ASN A 63 5.21 21.19 -4.28
N VAL A 64 4.62 22.35 -4.46
CA VAL A 64 5.30 23.51 -5.03
C VAL A 64 5.76 24.41 -3.91
N ALA A 65 6.99 24.26 -3.46
CA ALA A 65 7.60 25.06 -2.37
C ALA A 65 6.73 25.11 -1.09
N GLY A 66 6.19 23.99 -0.68
CA GLY A 66 5.35 23.83 0.53
C GLY A 66 3.87 24.10 0.31
N SER A 67 3.42 24.32 -0.92
CA SER A 67 2.02 24.46 -1.30
C SER A 67 1.58 23.24 -2.11
N PHE A 68 0.58 22.51 -1.64
CA PHE A 68 0.10 21.29 -2.30
C PHE A 68 -0.95 21.62 -3.35
N VAL A 69 -0.64 21.37 -4.61
CA VAL A 69 -1.48 21.65 -5.77
C VAL A 69 -2.06 20.34 -6.29
N PRO A 70 -3.40 20.19 -6.39
CA PRO A 70 -3.99 18.99 -6.95
C PRO A 70 -3.51 18.75 -8.38
N SER A 71 -2.94 17.59 -8.64
CA SER A 71 -2.53 17.13 -9.94
C SER A 71 -3.26 15.83 -10.26
N PRO A 72 -4.22 15.82 -11.20
CA PRO A 72 -5.00 14.61 -11.47
C PRO A 72 -4.10 13.45 -11.89
N LEU A 73 -4.24 12.33 -11.20
CA LEU A 73 -3.55 11.09 -11.50
C LEU A 73 -4.57 10.12 -12.10
N LEU A 74 -4.29 9.52 -13.24
CA LEU A 74 -4.99 8.40 -13.90
C LEU A 74 -6.53 8.43 -13.99
N GLY A 75 -7.25 9.17 -13.13
CA GLY A 75 -8.71 9.13 -13.04
C GLY A 75 -9.30 7.78 -12.61
N VAL A 76 -8.49 6.92 -12.02
CA VAL A 76 -8.88 5.59 -11.53
C VAL A 76 -9.83 5.73 -10.35
N ARG A 77 -10.99 5.08 -10.44
CA ARG A 77 -11.92 4.95 -9.31
C ARG A 77 -11.61 3.69 -8.53
N ILE A 78 -11.61 3.81 -7.22
CA ILE A 78 -11.26 2.74 -6.29
C ILE A 78 -12.30 2.62 -5.19
N GLN A 79 -12.62 1.37 -4.81
CA GLN A 79 -13.32 1.02 -3.57
C GLN A 79 -12.38 0.20 -2.73
N TYR A 80 -12.13 0.58 -1.49
CA TYR A 80 -11.25 -0.19 -0.62
C TYR A 80 -9.94 -0.57 -1.31
N GLY A 81 -8.89 0.20 -1.09
CA GLY A 81 -7.62 -0.10 -1.72
C GLY A 81 -6.55 0.90 -1.32
N LEU A 82 -5.42 0.73 -1.94
CA LEU A 82 -4.22 1.50 -1.68
C LEU A 82 -3.54 1.91 -2.99
N ALA A 83 -2.67 2.88 -2.87
CA ALA A 83 -1.70 3.21 -3.90
C ALA A 83 -0.37 3.57 -3.23
N ASP A 84 0.73 3.16 -3.84
CA ASP A 84 2.08 3.41 -3.32
C ASP A 84 3.09 3.57 -4.45
N TRP A 85 4.15 4.36 -4.19
CA TRP A 85 5.23 4.61 -5.12
C TRP A 85 6.39 3.65 -4.88
N GLY A 86 6.99 3.15 -5.96
CA GLY A 86 8.20 2.33 -5.93
C GLY A 86 8.86 2.30 -7.30
N ASP A 87 10.18 2.23 -7.34
CA ASP A 87 10.95 2.02 -8.57
C ASP A 87 10.96 0.53 -8.89
N ALA A 88 9.92 0.06 -9.60
CA ALA A 88 9.64 -1.37 -9.77
C ALA A 88 10.49 -2.02 -10.87
N ASP A 89 11.00 -1.25 -11.83
CA ASP A 89 11.85 -1.75 -12.91
C ASP A 89 13.30 -1.25 -12.82
N ALA A 90 13.64 -0.58 -11.71
CA ALA A 90 14.98 -0.09 -11.40
C ALA A 90 15.54 0.89 -12.44
N ASP A 91 14.67 1.67 -13.10
CA ASP A 91 15.07 2.68 -14.08
C ASP A 91 15.34 4.06 -13.46
N GLY A 92 15.00 4.26 -12.19
CA GLY A 92 15.21 5.46 -11.40
C GLY A 92 14.00 6.39 -11.34
N ASP A 93 12.94 6.10 -12.08
CA ASP A 93 11.67 6.82 -12.03
C ASP A 93 10.69 6.06 -11.13
N LEU A 94 9.82 6.76 -10.38
CA LEU A 94 8.87 6.09 -9.50
C LEU A 94 7.63 5.61 -10.26
N ASP A 95 7.36 4.33 -10.13
CA ASP A 95 6.17 3.65 -10.61
C ASP A 95 5.04 3.70 -9.58
N LEU A 96 3.80 3.53 -10.04
CA LEU A 96 2.63 3.54 -9.18
C LEU A 96 2.00 2.15 -9.07
N LEU A 97 2.03 1.60 -7.88
CA LEU A 97 1.22 0.45 -7.52
C LEU A 97 -0.19 0.90 -7.14
N VAL A 98 -1.20 0.24 -7.69
CA VAL A 98 -2.60 0.40 -7.28
C VAL A 98 -3.17 -0.97 -6.97
N ALA A 99 -3.69 -1.14 -5.78
CA ALA A 99 -4.26 -2.40 -5.31
C ALA A 99 -5.60 -2.19 -4.62
N GLY A 100 -6.53 -3.10 -4.85
CA GLY A 100 -7.88 -3.04 -4.29
C GLY A 100 -8.98 -3.23 -5.34
N ASN A 101 -10.19 -2.82 -5.02
CA ASN A 101 -11.32 -2.91 -5.95
C ASN A 101 -11.32 -1.69 -6.88
N ILE A 102 -10.88 -1.89 -8.11
CA ILE A 102 -10.78 -0.84 -9.13
C ILE A 102 -11.95 -0.93 -10.09
N GLN A 103 -12.53 0.24 -10.45
CA GLN A 103 -13.57 0.30 -11.46
C GLN A 103 -12.98 0.12 -12.85
N GLU A 104 -13.45 -0.91 -13.55
CA GLU A 104 -13.10 -1.19 -14.94
C GLU A 104 -13.92 -0.34 -15.92
N GLU A 105 -13.55 -0.35 -17.20
CA GLU A 105 -14.21 0.46 -18.25
C GLU A 105 -15.71 0.17 -18.41
N ASP A 106 -16.15 -1.04 -18.09
CA ASP A 106 -17.57 -1.44 -18.16
C ASP A 106 -18.38 -1.01 -16.93
N GLY A 107 -17.72 -0.38 -15.94
CA GLY A 107 -18.30 0.10 -14.70
C GLY A 107 -18.36 -0.93 -13.57
N THR A 108 -17.89 -2.16 -13.80
CA THR A 108 -17.73 -3.16 -12.73
C THR A 108 -16.53 -2.81 -11.83
N PHE A 109 -16.47 -3.43 -10.65
CA PHE A 109 -15.32 -3.32 -9.76
C PHE A 109 -14.69 -4.71 -9.65
N ASP A 110 -13.40 -4.78 -9.96
CA ASP A 110 -12.60 -5.99 -9.82
C ASP A 110 -11.48 -5.79 -8.81
N THR A 111 -11.21 -6.82 -8.01
CA THR A 111 -10.06 -6.81 -7.10
C THR A 111 -8.80 -7.04 -7.93
N VAL A 112 -7.95 -6.03 -7.98
CA VAL A 112 -6.74 -6.04 -8.80
C VAL A 112 -5.52 -5.59 -8.01
N LEU A 113 -4.37 -6.05 -8.47
CA LEU A 113 -3.05 -5.55 -8.13
C LEU A 113 -2.42 -5.10 -9.45
N ARG A 114 -2.34 -3.80 -9.68
CA ARG A 114 -1.94 -3.21 -10.96
C ARG A 114 -0.76 -2.27 -10.79
N LEU A 115 0.25 -2.48 -11.62
CA LEU A 115 1.40 -1.60 -11.73
C LEU A 115 1.23 -0.67 -12.93
N TYR A 116 1.52 0.60 -12.72
CA TYR A 116 1.65 1.62 -13.76
C TYR A 116 3.11 2.04 -13.78
N THR A 117 3.85 1.67 -14.82
CA THR A 117 5.24 2.12 -14.96
C THR A 117 5.30 3.53 -15.53
N ARG A 118 6.27 4.28 -15.05
CA ARG A 118 6.55 5.64 -15.53
C ARG A 118 7.53 5.57 -16.69
N ASP A 119 7.26 6.32 -17.72
CA ASP A 119 8.17 6.61 -18.81
C ASP A 119 8.04 8.08 -19.26
N ALA A 120 8.77 8.47 -20.29
CA ALA A 120 8.71 9.84 -20.82
C ALA A 120 7.30 10.28 -21.28
N SER A 121 6.35 9.39 -21.44
CA SER A 121 4.95 9.66 -21.78
C SER A 121 4.03 9.78 -20.56
N GLY A 122 4.53 9.41 -19.38
CA GLY A 122 3.81 9.39 -18.10
C GLY A 122 3.56 7.97 -17.59
N LEU A 123 2.60 7.82 -16.68
CA LEU A 123 2.24 6.54 -16.11
C LEU A 123 1.36 5.73 -17.08
N THR A 124 1.81 4.54 -17.43
CA THR A 124 1.09 3.59 -18.28
C THR A 124 0.83 2.27 -17.56
N PRO A 125 -0.39 1.68 -17.65
CA PRO A 125 -0.64 0.39 -17.04
C PRO A 125 0.15 -0.68 -17.76
N THR A 126 1.09 -1.34 -17.07
CA THR A 126 2.00 -2.32 -17.67
C THR A 126 1.73 -3.74 -17.25
N THR A 127 1.34 -3.94 -16.01
CA THR A 127 1.18 -5.30 -15.47
C THR A 127 -0.01 -5.34 -14.53
N VAL A 128 -0.89 -6.32 -14.74
CA VAL A 128 -1.70 -6.86 -13.65
C VAL A 128 -0.82 -7.91 -13.01
N ILE A 129 -0.30 -7.63 -11.83
CA ILE A 129 0.34 -8.64 -11.03
C ILE A 129 -0.80 -9.60 -10.68
N ALA A 130 -0.84 -10.73 -11.38
CA ALA A 130 -1.92 -11.67 -11.23
C ALA A 130 -2.04 -12.03 -9.76
N ALA A 131 -3.14 -11.65 -9.13
CA ALA A 131 -3.54 -12.26 -7.88
C ALA A 131 -3.46 -13.77 -8.15
N PRO A 132 -2.60 -14.51 -7.44
CA PRO A 132 -2.22 -15.86 -7.84
C PRO A 132 -3.38 -16.85 -7.85
N ASP A 133 -4.47 -16.47 -7.23
CA ASP A 133 -5.70 -17.24 -7.18
C ASP A 133 -6.86 -16.28 -7.39
N ALA A 134 -7.74 -16.59 -8.31
CA ALA A 134 -8.89 -15.76 -8.74
C ALA A 134 -9.91 -15.43 -7.62
N ASP A 135 -9.58 -15.69 -6.36
CA ASP A 135 -10.48 -15.67 -5.22
C ASP A 135 -10.17 -14.59 -4.18
N TRP A 136 -9.28 -13.62 -4.49
CA TRP A 136 -9.08 -12.49 -3.59
C TRP A 136 -10.34 -11.63 -3.51
N LEU A 137 -10.84 -11.45 -2.28
CA LEU A 137 -11.98 -10.57 -1.99
C LEU A 137 -11.57 -9.13 -1.84
N ASP A 138 -10.48 -8.92 -1.09
CA ASP A 138 -9.98 -7.60 -0.70
C ASP A 138 -8.46 -7.63 -0.60
N ILE A 139 -7.81 -6.54 -1.00
CA ILE A 139 -6.41 -6.25 -0.69
C ILE A 139 -6.41 -5.14 0.37
N HIS A 140 -5.81 -5.43 1.52
CA HIS A 140 -5.80 -4.52 2.65
C HIS A 140 -4.57 -3.66 2.69
N ALA A 141 -3.44 -4.24 2.25
CA ALA A 141 -2.18 -3.55 2.30
C ALA A 141 -1.20 -4.15 1.28
N ALA A 142 -0.31 -3.32 0.79
CA ALA A 142 0.85 -3.70 0.02
C ALA A 142 2.01 -2.78 0.38
N THR A 143 3.23 -3.27 0.30
CA THR A 143 4.44 -2.49 0.56
C THR A 143 5.62 -3.03 -0.21
N TRP A 144 6.49 -2.12 -0.60
CA TRP A 144 7.75 -2.41 -1.27
C TRP A 144 8.84 -2.73 -0.27
N ALA A 145 9.70 -3.69 -0.58
CA ALA A 145 10.91 -4.01 0.14
C ALA A 145 11.82 -4.90 -0.71
N ASP A 146 13.10 -4.66 -0.70
CA ASP A 146 14.13 -5.58 -1.25
C ASP A 146 14.36 -6.66 -0.19
N TYR A 147 13.51 -7.74 -0.21
CA TYR A 147 13.50 -8.74 0.87
C TYR A 147 14.65 -9.74 0.78
N ASP A 148 15.22 -9.96 -0.42
CA ASP A 148 16.31 -10.91 -0.66
C ASP A 148 17.64 -10.23 -1.00
N SER A 149 17.67 -8.88 -0.89
CA SER A 149 18.87 -8.05 -1.07
C SER A 149 19.51 -8.18 -2.45
N ASP A 150 18.70 -8.41 -3.50
CA ASP A 150 19.17 -8.51 -4.87
C ASP A 150 19.25 -7.15 -5.59
N GLY A 151 18.65 -6.10 -5.00
CA GLY A 151 18.66 -4.71 -5.45
C GLY A 151 17.38 -4.27 -6.15
N ASP A 152 16.46 -5.18 -6.42
CA ASP A 152 15.13 -4.87 -6.94
C ASP A 152 14.12 -4.77 -5.79
N VAL A 153 13.15 -3.88 -5.88
CA VAL A 153 12.10 -3.80 -4.84
C VAL A 153 11.03 -4.85 -5.07
N ASP A 154 10.84 -5.72 -4.10
CA ASP A 154 9.81 -6.75 -4.08
C ASP A 154 8.51 -6.22 -3.50
N LEU A 155 7.43 -7.00 -3.64
CA LEU A 155 6.13 -6.59 -3.19
C LEU A 155 5.53 -7.59 -2.20
N LEU A 156 5.22 -7.12 -0.98
CA LEU A 156 4.36 -7.84 -0.05
C LEU A 156 2.94 -7.34 -0.18
N VAL A 157 2.01 -8.27 -0.33
CA VAL A 157 0.56 -8.00 -0.39
C VAL A 157 -0.14 -8.77 0.69
N THR A 158 -1.05 -8.10 1.40
CA THR A 158 -1.93 -8.74 2.39
C THR A 158 -3.39 -8.48 2.04
N GLY A 159 -4.22 -9.47 2.25
CA GLY A 159 -5.64 -9.36 1.95
C GLY A 159 -6.42 -10.58 2.40
N ASN A 160 -7.66 -10.66 1.94
CA ASN A 160 -8.55 -11.79 2.19
C ASN A 160 -8.87 -12.53 0.91
N TYR A 161 -9.05 -13.83 0.99
CA TYR A 161 -9.64 -14.63 -0.08
C TYR A 161 -10.79 -15.49 0.44
N ILE A 162 -11.63 -16.00 -0.46
CA ILE A 162 -12.67 -16.97 -0.10
C ILE A 162 -12.05 -18.36 -0.14
N GLY A 163 -11.80 -18.94 1.03
CA GLY A 163 -11.50 -20.35 1.18
C GLY A 163 -12.76 -21.22 1.04
N ILE A 164 -12.70 -22.47 1.46
CA ILE A 164 -13.86 -23.39 1.42
C ILE A 164 -14.92 -22.96 2.44
N GLY A 165 -15.71 -21.92 2.08
CA GLY A 165 -16.81 -21.40 2.89
C GLY A 165 -16.42 -20.48 4.03
N GLU A 166 -15.18 -20.04 4.08
CA GLU A 166 -14.63 -19.13 5.09
C GLU A 166 -13.83 -18.01 4.40
N ILE A 167 -13.80 -16.83 5.00
CA ILE A 167 -12.86 -15.77 4.63
C ILE A 167 -11.54 -16.07 5.33
N VAL A 168 -10.45 -16.11 4.58
CA VAL A 168 -9.11 -16.41 5.10
C VAL A 168 -8.19 -15.24 4.78
N GLY A 169 -7.48 -14.76 5.79
CA GLY A 169 -6.41 -13.78 5.59
C GLY A 169 -5.21 -14.45 4.93
N HIS A 170 -4.57 -13.73 4.04
CA HIS A 170 -3.43 -14.21 3.30
C HIS A 170 -2.40 -13.09 3.09
N SER A 171 -1.13 -13.40 3.30
CA SER A 171 -0.01 -12.54 2.92
C SER A 171 0.85 -13.26 1.91
N ARG A 172 1.30 -12.53 0.90
CA ARG A 172 2.12 -13.08 -0.17
C ARG A 172 3.23 -12.10 -0.56
N ILE A 173 4.42 -12.64 -0.74
CA ILE A 173 5.53 -11.93 -1.33
C ILE A 173 5.59 -12.26 -2.82
N PHE A 174 5.76 -11.24 -3.62
CA PHE A 174 6.08 -11.35 -5.05
C PHE A 174 7.51 -10.88 -5.23
N ALA A 175 8.40 -11.82 -5.54
CA ALA A 175 9.76 -11.49 -5.93
C ALA A 175 9.75 -10.75 -7.27
N ASN A 176 10.54 -9.70 -7.35
CA ASN A 176 10.73 -8.90 -8.55
C ASN A 176 12.06 -9.25 -9.22
N ASP A 177 12.08 -9.28 -10.53
CA ASP A 177 13.28 -9.42 -11.37
C ASP A 177 13.10 -8.43 -12.53
N GLY A 178 13.59 -7.20 -12.32
CA GLY A 178 13.53 -6.11 -13.31
C GLY A 178 12.11 -5.80 -13.82
N GLY A 179 11.13 -5.65 -12.93
CA GLY A 179 9.73 -5.38 -13.27
C GLY A 179 8.87 -6.63 -13.53
N THR A 180 9.44 -7.83 -13.34
CA THR A 180 8.73 -9.10 -13.51
C THR A 180 8.44 -9.74 -12.15
N PHE A 181 7.18 -9.73 -11.72
CA PHE A 181 6.75 -10.21 -10.43
C PHE A 181 6.35 -11.68 -10.44
N SER A 182 6.94 -12.47 -9.52
CA SER A 182 6.66 -13.89 -9.35
C SER A 182 6.28 -14.21 -7.91
N PRO A 183 5.11 -14.84 -7.67
CA PRO A 183 4.70 -15.16 -6.31
C PRO A 183 5.60 -16.22 -5.68
N LEU A 184 6.05 -15.97 -4.46
CA LEU A 184 6.75 -16.97 -3.69
C LEU A 184 5.79 -18.02 -3.15
N ALA A 185 6.24 -19.28 -3.11
CA ALA A 185 5.53 -20.40 -2.50
C ALA A 185 5.69 -20.39 -0.96
N LEU A 186 5.46 -19.24 -0.32
CA LEU A 186 5.58 -19.03 1.12
C LEU A 186 4.22 -18.64 1.68
N GLU A 187 3.72 -19.42 2.64
CA GLU A 187 2.50 -19.10 3.36
C GLU A 187 2.83 -18.26 4.59
N LEU A 188 2.49 -16.98 4.53
CA LEU A 188 2.60 -16.07 5.66
C LEU A 188 1.23 -15.88 6.29
N ALA A 189 1.19 -15.78 7.62
CA ALA A 189 -0.04 -15.41 8.31
C ALA A 189 -0.46 -13.99 7.91
N ALA A 190 -1.74 -13.79 7.73
CA ALA A 190 -2.32 -12.47 7.54
C ALA A 190 -3.50 -12.27 8.48
N PRO A 191 -3.64 -11.09 9.07
CA PRO A 191 -4.82 -10.77 9.85
C PRO A 191 -6.04 -10.73 8.96
N VAL A 192 -7.11 -11.33 9.43
CA VAL A 192 -8.43 -11.24 8.82
C VAL A 192 -9.23 -10.22 9.60
N ASP A 193 -9.56 -9.10 9.01
CA ASP A 193 -10.54 -8.19 9.57
C ASP A 193 -11.89 -8.43 8.90
N SER A 194 -12.91 -8.68 9.71
CA SER A 194 -14.29 -8.85 9.27
C SER A 194 -14.91 -7.57 8.68
N ILE A 195 -14.19 -6.46 8.74
CA ILE A 195 -14.60 -5.13 8.26
C ILE A 195 -13.62 -4.48 7.29
N GLY A 196 -12.72 -5.25 6.66
CA GLY A 196 -11.82 -4.72 5.63
C GLY A 196 -10.75 -3.76 6.15
N ARG A 197 -10.38 -3.85 7.43
CA ARG A 197 -9.30 -3.06 8.03
C ARG A 197 -8.14 -3.99 8.33
N GLY A 198 -7.20 -4.09 7.40
CA GLY A 198 -6.01 -4.91 7.54
C GLY A 198 -5.25 -4.62 8.83
N GLY A 199 -4.51 -5.59 9.31
CA GLY A 199 -3.58 -5.44 10.42
C GLY A 199 -2.42 -4.50 10.07
N ALA A 200 -1.63 -4.19 11.06
CA ALA A 200 -0.35 -3.52 10.85
C ALA A 200 0.68 -4.54 10.37
N PHE A 201 1.49 -4.16 9.41
CA PHE A 201 2.64 -4.94 8.98
C PHE A 201 3.80 -4.00 8.67
N THR A 202 5.02 -4.51 8.76
CA THR A 202 6.21 -3.75 8.42
C THR A 202 7.39 -4.68 8.17
N TRP A 203 8.34 -4.18 7.38
CA TRP A 203 9.65 -4.77 7.19
C TRP A 203 10.67 -4.06 8.05
N PHE A 204 11.61 -4.78 8.63
CA PHE A 204 12.76 -4.23 9.34
C PHE A 204 13.75 -5.35 9.65
N ASP A 205 15.03 -5.01 9.73
CA ASP A 205 16.10 -5.89 10.18
C ASP A 205 16.11 -5.91 11.73
N ILE A 206 15.54 -6.96 12.35
CA ILE A 206 15.39 -7.02 13.81
C ILE A 206 16.64 -7.50 14.51
N ASP A 207 17.48 -8.30 13.85
CA ASP A 207 18.66 -8.90 14.48
C ASP A 207 19.98 -8.33 13.96
N GLY A 208 19.95 -7.45 12.96
CA GLY A 208 21.10 -6.71 12.48
C GLY A 208 21.97 -7.54 11.52
N ASP A 209 21.41 -8.55 10.86
CA ASP A 209 22.12 -9.39 9.91
C ASP A 209 22.13 -8.81 8.49
N GLY A 210 21.29 -7.81 8.22
CA GLY A 210 21.18 -7.10 6.96
C GLY A 210 20.00 -7.54 6.09
N ASP A 211 19.33 -8.63 6.46
CA ASP A 211 18.15 -9.12 5.77
C ASP A 211 16.87 -8.54 6.40
N LEU A 212 15.84 -8.29 5.57
CA LEU A 212 14.59 -7.73 6.09
C LEU A 212 13.69 -8.81 6.64
N ASP A 213 13.29 -8.64 7.91
CA ASP A 213 12.32 -9.46 8.61
C ASP A 213 10.91 -8.91 8.42
N TYR A 214 9.92 -9.78 8.55
CA TYR A 214 8.51 -9.41 8.40
C TYR A 214 7.75 -9.49 9.71
N TYR A 215 7.10 -8.40 10.10
CA TYR A 215 6.19 -8.35 11.23
C TYR A 215 4.77 -8.09 10.77
N VAL A 216 3.82 -8.85 11.31
CA VAL A 216 2.39 -8.66 11.07
C VAL A 216 1.60 -8.79 12.36
N ALA A 217 0.64 -7.90 12.60
CA ALA A 217 -0.27 -7.95 13.74
C ALA A 217 -1.68 -7.56 13.32
N GLY A 218 -2.66 -8.23 13.89
CA GLY A 218 -4.06 -7.92 13.60
C GLY A 218 -5.02 -8.93 14.21
N ALA A 219 -6.23 -8.97 13.68
CA ALA A 219 -7.26 -9.91 14.09
C ALA A 219 -7.28 -11.13 13.16
N TYR A 220 -7.36 -12.31 13.72
CA TYR A 220 -7.40 -13.59 13.01
C TYR A 220 -8.68 -14.33 13.35
N TYR A 221 -9.30 -15.02 12.39
CA TYR A 221 -10.41 -15.91 12.68
C TYR A 221 -9.93 -17.14 13.44
N VAL A 222 -10.65 -17.47 14.51
CA VAL A 222 -10.42 -18.72 15.23
C VAL A 222 -11.09 -19.85 14.48
N PRO A 223 -10.34 -20.85 13.94
CA PRO A 223 -10.93 -22.00 13.25
C PRO A 223 -11.97 -22.71 14.13
N GLY A 224 -13.19 -22.85 13.63
CA GLY A 224 -14.32 -23.43 14.38
C GLY A 224 -14.93 -22.51 15.45
N GLY A 225 -14.52 -21.25 15.53
CA GLY A 225 -14.94 -20.29 16.54
C GLY A 225 -16.24 -19.52 16.25
N ASN A 226 -17.04 -19.91 15.26
CA ASN A 226 -18.28 -19.24 14.89
C ASN A 226 -18.15 -17.72 14.66
N GLY A 227 -17.10 -17.31 13.96
CA GLY A 227 -16.81 -15.90 13.66
C GLY A 227 -16.10 -15.16 14.79
N LEU A 228 -15.57 -15.84 15.79
CA LEU A 228 -14.70 -15.22 16.79
C LEU A 228 -13.36 -14.83 16.15
N VAL A 229 -12.91 -13.64 16.47
CA VAL A 229 -11.58 -13.14 16.08
C VAL A 229 -10.69 -13.05 17.30
N GLN A 230 -9.42 -13.36 17.12
CA GLN A 230 -8.39 -13.23 18.14
C GLN A 230 -7.32 -12.29 17.61
N ALA A 231 -6.84 -11.36 18.44
CA ALA A 231 -5.70 -10.53 18.10
C ALA A 231 -4.42 -11.36 18.24
N GLU A 232 -3.60 -11.36 17.21
CA GLU A 232 -2.30 -12.03 17.17
C GLU A 232 -1.25 -11.15 16.52
N ALA A 233 0.01 -11.50 16.73
CA ALA A 233 1.14 -10.90 16.07
C ALA A 233 2.17 -11.97 15.73
N HIS A 234 2.71 -11.91 14.53
CA HIS A 234 3.73 -12.84 14.06
C HIS A 234 4.95 -12.07 13.60
N LEU A 235 6.12 -12.62 13.88
CA LEU A 235 7.40 -12.15 13.40
C LEU A 235 8.05 -13.28 12.64
N TYR A 236 8.37 -13.04 11.40
CA TYR A 236 9.07 -13.96 10.52
C TYR A 236 10.46 -13.43 10.28
N ARG A 237 11.47 -14.24 10.57
CA ARG A 237 12.86 -13.91 10.29
C ARG A 237 13.27 -14.42 8.92
N ASN A 238 13.93 -13.54 8.17
CA ASN A 238 14.62 -13.90 6.95
C ASN A 238 16.01 -14.44 7.30
N GLY A 239 16.59 -15.31 6.48
CA GLY A 239 17.96 -15.77 6.68
C GLY A 239 18.16 -17.00 7.59
N GLU A 240 17.10 -17.64 8.13
CA GLU A 240 17.21 -18.91 8.89
C GLU A 240 16.61 -20.12 8.16
#